data_b402b44af86466e8c4f0ec4f65f57da9
#
_entry.id   b402b44af86466e8c4f0ec4f65f57da9
#
_cell.length_a   1.000
_cell.length_b   1.000
_cell.length_c   1.000
_cell.angle_alpha   90.00
_cell.angle_beta   90.00
_cell.angle_gamma   90.00
#
_symmetry.space_group_name_H-M   'P 1'
#
loop_
_entity.id
_entity.type
_entity.pdbx_description
1 polymer ?
#
loop_
_entity_poly.entity_id
_entity_poly.type
_entity_poly.pdbx_seq_one_letter_code
_entity_poly.pdbx_strand_id
1 'polypeptide(L)'
;AVTTNGKVFVETATTTMTVRALFDWFERPTVDEVFYLSGQDDNARARLPPGAFDWDAFEFPFAREALRGRLEAVNLWIGNGLSTTSYHADHYENLYTVVRGSKRFSLRPPCDVRAMKFVSCAPGVFERERDARDGRVSWRIRMRPSGSRRVCWSALDVDDDGAPLYGDEDALNHSPLGRAHASAEIELFEGET
;
A
#
# COMPACT_ATOMS: atom_id res chain seq x y z
N ALA A 1 -6.68 3.79 0.71
CA ALA A 1 -7.53 3.88 -0.49
C ALA A 1 -8.40 5.13 -0.45
N VAL A 2 -8.87 5.61 -1.59
CA VAL A 2 -9.76 6.77 -1.70
C VAL A 2 -11.20 6.26 -1.93
N THR A 3 -12.18 6.91 -1.33
CA THR A 3 -13.59 6.59 -1.58
C THR A 3 -13.97 6.87 -3.03
N THR A 4 -14.97 6.15 -3.55
CA THR A 4 -15.45 6.25 -4.94
C THR A 4 -15.80 7.67 -5.40
N ASN A 5 -16.17 8.56 -4.47
CA ASN A 5 -16.42 9.96 -4.75
C ASN A 5 -15.17 10.86 -4.70
N GLY A 6 -14.00 10.30 -4.48
CA GLY A 6 -12.71 11.01 -4.42
C GLY A 6 -12.54 11.99 -3.26
N LYS A 7 -13.37 11.91 -2.20
CA LYS A 7 -13.39 12.91 -1.13
C LYS A 7 -12.66 12.51 0.13
N VAL A 8 -12.58 11.22 0.41
CA VAL A 8 -12.02 10.69 1.65
C VAL A 8 -10.90 9.70 1.33
N PHE A 9 -9.72 9.94 1.92
CA PHE A 9 -8.68 8.92 2.01
C PHE A 9 -8.95 8.07 3.24
N VAL A 10 -9.18 6.78 3.05
CA VAL A 10 -9.51 5.88 4.15
C VAL A 10 -8.26 5.09 4.54
N GLU A 11 -7.80 5.36 5.76
CA GLU A 11 -6.77 4.56 6.41
C GLU A 11 -7.35 3.19 6.78
N THR A 12 -6.54 2.16 6.69
CA THR A 12 -6.93 0.81 7.11
C THR A 12 -7.14 0.75 8.64
N ALA A 13 -8.07 -0.07 9.07
CA ALA A 13 -8.16 -0.41 10.49
C ALA A 13 -6.88 -1.13 10.93
N THR A 14 -6.45 -0.85 12.15
CA THR A 14 -5.26 -1.49 12.73
C THR A 14 -5.64 -2.38 13.90
N THR A 15 -4.94 -3.49 14.03
CA THR A 15 -5.04 -4.39 15.17
C THR A 15 -3.65 -4.85 15.59
N THR A 16 -3.55 -5.36 16.79
CA THR A 16 -2.29 -5.93 17.31
C THR A 16 -2.45 -7.44 17.40
N MET A 17 -1.50 -8.16 16.84
CA MET A 17 -1.44 -9.62 16.94
C MET A 17 0.03 -10.08 16.99
N THR A 18 0.24 -11.32 17.39
CA THR A 18 1.56 -11.93 17.30
C THR A 18 1.87 -12.30 15.86
N VAL A 19 3.15 -12.36 15.52
CA VAL A 19 3.59 -12.83 14.18
C VAL A 19 3.05 -14.24 13.91
N ARG A 20 3.05 -15.12 14.91
CA ARG A 20 2.45 -16.46 14.81
C ARG A 20 0.98 -16.38 14.39
N ALA A 21 0.17 -15.55 15.05
CA ALA A 21 -1.24 -15.42 14.73
C ALA A 21 -1.45 -14.88 13.29
N LEU A 22 -0.57 -13.99 12.81
CA LEU A 22 -0.60 -13.52 11.43
C LEU A 22 -0.33 -14.66 10.44
N PHE A 23 0.69 -15.49 10.69
CA PHE A 23 0.98 -16.64 9.84
C PHE A 23 -0.11 -17.72 9.92
N ASP A 24 -0.66 -18.00 11.10
CA ASP A 24 -1.79 -18.92 11.27
C ASP A 24 -3.02 -18.45 10.46
N TRP A 25 -3.23 -17.13 10.37
CA TRP A 25 -4.28 -16.57 9.52
C TRP A 25 -3.95 -16.73 8.01
N PHE A 26 -2.70 -16.57 7.59
CA PHE A 26 -2.32 -16.79 6.18
C PHE A 26 -2.60 -18.22 5.72
N GLU A 27 -2.46 -19.19 6.60
CA GLU A 27 -2.81 -20.59 6.30
C GLU A 27 -4.32 -20.81 6.12
N ARG A 28 -5.14 -19.99 6.79
CA ARG A 28 -6.60 -20.09 6.75
C ARG A 28 -7.26 -18.71 6.70
N PRO A 29 -7.07 -17.98 5.60
CA PRO A 29 -7.60 -16.64 5.49
C PRO A 29 -9.12 -16.65 5.43
N THR A 30 -9.73 -15.65 6.07
CA THR A 30 -11.16 -15.39 5.91
C THR A 30 -11.39 -14.42 4.77
N VAL A 31 -12.56 -14.50 4.13
CA VAL A 31 -12.93 -13.59 3.03
C VAL A 31 -13.29 -12.18 3.50
N ASP A 32 -13.57 -12.03 4.80
CA ASP A 32 -14.07 -10.77 5.35
C ASP A 32 -12.97 -9.82 5.82
N GLU A 33 -11.76 -10.33 6.00
CA GLU A 33 -10.64 -9.54 6.55
C GLU A 33 -9.33 -9.92 5.87
N VAL A 34 -8.54 -8.93 5.52
CA VAL A 34 -7.18 -9.12 5.01
C VAL A 34 -6.21 -8.46 5.98
N PHE A 35 -5.28 -9.25 6.52
CA PHE A 35 -4.23 -8.74 7.38
C PHE A 35 -2.95 -8.51 6.58
N TYR A 36 -2.34 -7.36 6.85
CA TYR A 36 -1.09 -6.95 6.24
C TYR A 36 -0.24 -6.23 7.28
N LEU A 37 0.93 -6.77 7.59
CA LEU A 37 1.90 -6.04 8.38
C LEU A 37 2.49 -4.96 7.48
N SER A 38 2.11 -3.74 7.76
CA SER A 38 2.54 -2.54 7.04
C SER A 38 3.07 -1.56 8.06
N GLY A 39 4.34 -1.65 8.34
CA GLY A 39 4.99 -0.70 9.22
C GLY A 39 5.75 0.34 8.40
N GLN A 40 5.76 1.58 8.88
CA GLN A 40 6.59 2.67 8.38
C GLN A 40 7.51 3.14 9.51
N ASP A 41 8.28 4.18 9.28
CA ASP A 41 9.15 4.80 10.27
C ASP A 41 10.20 3.83 10.81
N ASP A 42 10.91 3.16 9.88
CA ASP A 42 12.01 2.27 10.23
C ASP A 42 11.59 1.06 11.08
N ASN A 43 10.39 0.56 10.85
CA ASN A 43 9.79 -0.48 11.67
C ASN A 43 10.64 -1.77 11.74
N ALA A 44 11.39 -2.08 10.71
CA ALA A 44 12.23 -3.28 10.70
C ALA A 44 13.34 -3.17 11.75
N ARG A 45 14.10 -2.06 11.76
CA ARG A 45 15.16 -1.85 12.77
C ARG A 45 14.61 -1.58 14.17
N ALA A 46 13.47 -0.89 14.24
CA ALA A 46 12.89 -0.48 15.53
C ALA A 46 12.16 -1.61 16.28
N ARG A 47 11.64 -2.62 15.57
CA ARG A 47 10.74 -3.61 16.17
C ARG A 47 11.22 -5.04 16.12
N LEU A 48 12.16 -5.36 15.25
CA LEU A 48 12.74 -6.70 15.22
C LEU A 48 13.81 -6.84 16.30
N PRO A 49 13.97 -8.04 16.88
CA PRO A 49 15.00 -8.28 17.88
C PRO A 49 16.40 -7.98 17.30
N PRO A 50 17.34 -7.48 18.13
CA PRO A 50 18.73 -7.34 17.72
C PRO A 50 19.27 -8.67 17.16
N GLY A 51 19.91 -8.60 16.00
CA GLY A 51 20.44 -9.79 15.32
C GLY A 51 19.42 -10.63 14.55
N ALA A 52 18.15 -10.21 14.47
CA ALA A 52 17.17 -10.88 13.63
C ALA A 52 17.50 -10.81 12.13
N PHE A 53 18.20 -9.76 11.73
CA PHE A 53 18.71 -9.55 10.38
C PHE A 53 20.10 -8.93 10.42
N ASP A 54 20.89 -9.29 9.43
CA ASP A 54 22.11 -8.59 9.11
C ASP A 54 21.76 -7.33 8.30
N TRP A 55 21.67 -6.19 8.98
CA TRP A 55 21.29 -4.94 8.32
C TRP A 55 22.35 -4.46 7.32
N ASP A 56 23.62 -4.83 7.51
CA ASP A 56 24.70 -4.48 6.60
C ASP A 56 24.52 -5.19 5.25
N ALA A 57 23.89 -6.37 5.24
CA ALA A 57 23.54 -7.08 4.02
C ALA A 57 22.49 -6.35 3.17
N PHE A 58 21.73 -5.42 3.77
CA PHE A 58 20.76 -4.57 3.06
C PHE A 58 21.36 -3.22 2.64
N GLU A 59 22.61 -2.95 2.91
CA GLU A 59 23.33 -1.83 2.32
C GLU A 59 23.78 -2.18 0.90
N PHE A 60 23.04 -1.77 -0.08
CA PHE A 60 23.37 -1.96 -1.48
C PHE A 60 24.38 -0.91 -1.93
N PRO A 61 25.65 -1.26 -2.24
CA PRO A 61 26.66 -0.29 -2.65
C PRO A 61 26.26 0.53 -3.87
N PHE A 62 25.58 -0.10 -4.84
CA PHE A 62 25.08 0.59 -6.03
C PHE A 62 24.03 1.66 -5.70
N ALA A 63 23.20 1.42 -4.70
CA ALA A 63 22.19 2.38 -4.27
C ALA A 63 22.81 3.61 -3.61
N ARG A 64 23.81 3.38 -2.76
CA ARG A 64 24.58 4.47 -2.14
C ARG A 64 25.24 5.35 -3.20
N GLU A 65 25.81 4.75 -4.23
CA GLU A 65 26.45 5.46 -5.32
C GLU A 65 25.41 6.23 -6.17
N ALA A 66 24.35 5.56 -6.58
CA ALA A 66 23.32 6.13 -7.46
C ALA A 66 22.51 7.23 -6.78
N LEU A 67 22.04 6.99 -5.54
CA LEU A 67 21.14 7.90 -4.84
C LEU A 67 21.88 8.96 -4.03
N ARG A 68 23.18 8.81 -3.81
CA ARG A 68 24.06 9.74 -3.06
C ARG A 68 23.51 10.10 -1.66
N GLY A 69 22.62 9.31 -1.14
CA GLY A 69 21.91 9.51 0.11
C GLY A 69 22.33 8.54 1.19
N ARG A 70 21.79 8.77 2.39
CA ARG A 70 21.89 7.81 3.49
C ARG A 70 20.64 6.96 3.51
N LEU A 71 20.76 5.71 3.91
CA LEU A 71 19.64 4.87 4.23
C LEU A 71 18.89 5.45 5.44
N GLU A 72 17.73 6.05 5.19
CA GLU A 72 16.94 6.71 6.24
C GLU A 72 16.12 5.71 7.04
N ALA A 73 15.49 4.77 6.36
CA ALA A 73 14.59 3.80 6.99
C ALA A 73 14.65 2.45 6.30
N VAL A 74 14.48 1.39 7.08
CA VAL A 74 14.25 0.03 6.61
C VAL A 74 12.87 -0.41 7.09
N ASN A 75 11.99 -0.72 6.14
CA ASN A 75 10.64 -1.13 6.43
C ASN A 75 10.43 -2.59 6.03
N LEU A 76 9.68 -3.32 6.84
CA LEU A 76 9.28 -4.70 6.59
C LEU A 76 7.77 -4.75 6.36
N TRP A 77 7.39 -5.39 5.27
CA TRP A 77 6.00 -5.72 4.96
C TRP A 77 5.82 -7.23 4.89
N ILE A 78 4.75 -7.73 5.50
CA ILE A 78 4.40 -9.15 5.45
C ILE A 78 2.92 -9.26 5.10
N GLY A 79 2.64 -9.91 3.98
CA GLY A 79 1.29 -10.12 3.46
C GLY A 79 1.13 -11.45 2.75
N ASN A 80 -0.02 -11.66 2.19
CA ASN A 80 -0.31 -12.77 1.29
C ASN A 80 -0.89 -12.25 -0.04
N GLY A 81 -1.28 -13.14 -0.93
CA GLY A 81 -1.81 -12.79 -2.24
C GLY A 81 -3.11 -11.95 -2.24
N LEU A 82 -3.74 -11.79 -1.08
CA LEU A 82 -4.93 -10.93 -0.92
C LEU A 82 -4.58 -9.47 -0.62
N SER A 83 -3.30 -9.18 -0.29
CA SER A 83 -2.86 -7.84 0.10
C SER A 83 -2.59 -6.98 -1.13
N THR A 84 -3.39 -5.95 -1.32
CA THR A 84 -3.24 -5.00 -2.44
C THR A 84 -3.09 -3.59 -1.90
N THR A 85 -2.14 -2.85 -2.47
CA THR A 85 -1.93 -1.43 -2.18
C THR A 85 -2.28 -0.61 -3.42
N SER A 86 -3.13 0.41 -3.25
CA SER A 86 -3.56 1.28 -4.33
C SER A 86 -2.44 2.18 -4.86
N TYR A 87 -2.62 2.74 -6.04
CA TYR A 87 -1.65 3.65 -6.64
C TYR A 87 -1.36 4.85 -5.74
N HIS A 88 -0.10 5.07 -5.49
CA HIS A 88 0.41 6.22 -4.74
C HIS A 88 1.81 6.59 -5.23
N ALA A 89 2.32 7.72 -4.79
CA ALA A 89 3.69 8.12 -5.00
C ALA A 89 4.32 8.41 -3.63
N ASP A 90 5.40 7.74 -3.33
CA ASP A 90 6.22 8.04 -2.17
C ASP A 90 7.11 9.25 -2.44
N HIS A 91 7.51 9.94 -1.38
CA HIS A 91 8.39 11.12 -1.47
C HIS A 91 9.87 10.75 -1.37
N TYR A 92 10.18 9.46 -1.25
CA TYR A 92 11.52 8.92 -1.09
C TYR A 92 11.84 8.00 -2.25
N GLU A 93 13.12 7.93 -2.58
CA GLU A 93 13.65 6.85 -3.41
C GLU A 93 13.61 5.56 -2.62
N ASN A 94 13.09 4.50 -3.22
CA ASN A 94 12.90 3.23 -2.55
C ASN A 94 13.65 2.10 -3.29
N LEU A 95 14.27 1.23 -2.51
CA LEU A 95 14.66 -0.08 -2.97
C LEU A 95 13.73 -1.11 -2.32
N TYR A 96 13.21 -1.99 -3.13
CA TYR A 96 12.30 -3.04 -2.66
C TYR A 96 12.92 -4.41 -2.94
N THR A 97 13.10 -5.20 -1.89
CA THR A 97 13.64 -6.55 -1.99
C THR A 97 12.60 -7.56 -1.52
N VAL A 98 12.34 -8.59 -2.31
CA VAL A 98 11.47 -9.69 -1.93
C VAL A 98 12.28 -10.71 -1.13
N VAL A 99 12.03 -10.79 0.19
CA VAL A 99 12.71 -11.75 1.07
C VAL A 99 12.13 -13.15 0.91
N ARG A 100 10.82 -13.25 0.68
CA ARG A 100 10.14 -14.53 0.47
C ARG A 100 8.86 -14.35 -0.35
N GLY A 101 8.63 -15.26 -1.29
CA GLY A 101 7.47 -15.27 -2.17
C GLY A 101 7.64 -14.38 -3.39
N SER A 102 6.60 -13.64 -3.75
CA SER A 102 6.66 -12.70 -4.88
C SER A 102 5.85 -11.44 -4.59
N LYS A 103 6.17 -10.38 -5.33
CA LYS A 103 5.44 -9.11 -5.29
C LYS A 103 5.30 -8.55 -6.70
N ARG A 104 4.05 -8.24 -7.08
CA ARG A 104 3.74 -7.58 -8.35
C ARG A 104 3.60 -6.08 -8.14
N PHE A 105 4.19 -5.31 -9.04
CA PHE A 105 4.08 -3.86 -9.09
C PHE A 105 3.55 -3.44 -10.45
N SER A 106 2.59 -2.52 -10.43
CA SER A 106 2.15 -1.79 -11.60
C SER A 106 2.71 -0.37 -11.51
N LEU A 107 3.71 -0.05 -12.34
CA LEU A 107 4.42 1.21 -12.29
C LEU A 107 3.97 2.15 -13.40
N ARG A 108 3.79 3.41 -13.06
CA ARG A 108 3.48 4.49 -14.00
C ARG A 108 4.60 5.52 -14.01
N PRO A 109 5.00 6.01 -15.19
CA PRO A 109 6.03 7.05 -15.25
C PRO A 109 5.53 8.37 -14.63
N PRO A 110 6.42 9.21 -14.11
CA PRO A 110 6.04 10.49 -13.50
C PRO A 110 5.24 11.43 -14.43
N CYS A 111 5.41 11.33 -15.75
CA CYS A 111 4.64 12.12 -16.71
C CYS A 111 3.14 11.78 -16.69
N ASP A 112 2.76 10.62 -16.21
CA ASP A 112 1.35 10.19 -16.11
C ASP A 112 0.65 10.73 -14.85
N VAL A 113 1.31 11.51 -14.02
CA VAL A 113 0.76 12.03 -12.75
C VAL A 113 -0.61 12.71 -12.93
N ARG A 114 -0.84 13.38 -14.05
CA ARG A 114 -2.12 14.02 -14.34
C ARG A 114 -3.22 13.01 -14.64
N ALA A 115 -2.87 11.92 -15.34
CA ALA A 115 -3.80 10.82 -15.61
C ALA A 115 -4.15 10.04 -14.34
N MET A 116 -3.24 10.00 -13.36
CA MET A 116 -3.43 9.30 -12.09
C MET A 116 -4.39 9.99 -11.12
N LYS A 117 -4.98 11.12 -11.50
CA LYS A 117 -6.01 11.82 -10.70
C LYS A 117 -5.67 11.96 -9.22
N PHE A 118 -4.51 12.48 -8.91
CA PHE A 118 -4.19 12.81 -7.52
C PHE A 118 -5.13 13.88 -6.99
N VAL A 119 -5.81 13.57 -5.90
CA VAL A 119 -6.79 14.43 -5.25
C VAL A 119 -6.42 14.65 -3.79
N SER A 120 -6.75 15.83 -3.29
CA SER A 120 -6.59 16.14 -1.88
C SER A 120 -7.82 15.67 -1.11
N CYS A 121 -7.65 14.65 -0.27
CA CYS A 121 -8.73 13.99 0.45
C CYS A 121 -8.74 14.36 1.93
N ALA A 122 -9.92 14.36 2.53
CA ALA A 122 -10.04 14.36 3.98
C ALA A 122 -9.68 12.96 4.51
N PRO A 123 -8.91 12.86 5.62
CA PRO A 123 -8.57 11.56 6.18
C PRO A 123 -9.74 10.96 6.96
N GLY A 124 -9.96 9.68 6.80
CA GLY A 124 -10.87 8.84 7.57
C GLY A 124 -10.23 7.51 7.91
N VAL A 125 -10.82 6.76 8.79
CA VAL A 125 -10.34 5.44 9.23
C VAL A 125 -11.47 4.44 9.15
N PHE A 126 -11.20 3.23 8.69
CA PHE A 126 -12.15 2.14 8.84
C PHE A 126 -12.28 1.73 10.30
N GLU A 127 -13.52 1.71 10.77
CA GLU A 127 -13.87 1.14 12.08
C GLU A 127 -14.71 -0.11 11.89
N ARG A 128 -14.32 -1.15 12.61
CA ARG A 128 -15.04 -2.41 12.65
C ARG A 128 -16.15 -2.33 13.68
N GLU A 129 -17.35 -2.62 13.27
CA GLU A 129 -18.51 -2.76 14.15
C GLU A 129 -18.98 -4.20 14.13
N ARG A 130 -19.27 -4.73 15.30
CA ARG A 130 -19.92 -6.05 15.44
C ARG A 130 -21.32 -5.84 16.00
N ASP A 131 -22.33 -6.29 15.28
CA ASP A 131 -23.69 -6.31 15.80
C ASP A 131 -23.76 -7.26 16.98
N ALA A 132 -24.25 -6.77 18.11
CA ALA A 132 -24.37 -7.56 19.34
C ALA A 132 -25.46 -8.64 19.27
N ARG A 133 -26.38 -8.56 18.30
CA ARG A 133 -27.52 -9.46 18.16
C ARG A 133 -27.21 -10.69 17.34
N ASP A 134 -26.53 -10.52 16.21
CA ASP A 134 -26.26 -11.59 15.26
C ASP A 134 -24.77 -11.85 15.03
N GLY A 135 -23.88 -11.06 15.67
CA GLY A 135 -22.44 -11.17 15.53
C GLY A 135 -21.90 -10.68 14.19
N ARG A 136 -22.75 -10.15 13.33
CA ARG A 136 -22.37 -9.68 11.99
C ARG A 136 -21.36 -8.55 12.08
N VAL A 137 -20.31 -8.65 11.28
CA VAL A 137 -19.27 -7.61 11.17
C VAL A 137 -19.67 -6.66 10.04
N SER A 138 -19.62 -5.38 10.34
CA SER A 138 -19.74 -4.30 9.35
C SER A 138 -18.59 -3.31 9.51
N TRP A 139 -18.34 -2.55 8.46
CA TRP A 139 -17.29 -1.55 8.43
C TRP A 139 -17.90 -0.19 8.16
N ARG A 140 -17.50 0.80 8.94
CA ARG A 140 -17.84 2.20 8.67
C ARG A 140 -16.59 3.06 8.55
N ILE A 141 -16.71 4.23 7.94
CA ILE A 141 -15.64 5.22 7.87
C ILE A 141 -15.89 6.27 8.94
N ARG A 142 -14.96 6.36 9.90
CA ARG A 142 -14.94 7.48 10.84
C ARG A 142 -14.00 8.56 10.32
N MET A 143 -14.52 9.76 10.13
CA MET A 143 -13.72 10.91 9.72
C MET A 143 -12.76 11.33 10.84
N ARG A 144 -11.55 11.71 10.47
CA ARG A 144 -10.61 12.36 11.38
C ARG A 144 -11.15 13.75 11.77
N PRO A 145 -10.77 14.32 12.92
CA PRO A 145 -11.22 15.64 13.36
C PRO A 145 -11.03 16.71 12.29
N SER A 146 -11.91 17.72 12.31
CA SER A 146 -11.79 18.89 11.47
C SER A 146 -10.44 19.58 11.70
N GLY A 147 -9.75 19.91 10.61
CA GLY A 147 -8.38 20.47 10.67
C GLY A 147 -7.25 19.41 10.53
N SER A 148 -7.58 18.13 10.49
CA SER A 148 -6.56 17.11 10.17
C SER A 148 -5.94 17.36 8.78
N ARG A 149 -4.63 17.09 8.68
CA ARG A 149 -3.89 17.26 7.42
C ARG A 149 -4.54 16.42 6.32
N ARG A 150 -4.81 17.05 5.20
CA ARG A 150 -5.35 16.36 4.03
C ARG A 150 -4.28 15.47 3.41
N VAL A 151 -4.72 14.37 2.83
CA VAL A 151 -3.86 13.38 2.17
C VAL A 151 -4.02 13.54 0.66
N CYS A 152 -2.91 13.68 -0.05
CA CYS A 152 -2.88 13.65 -1.51
C CYS A 152 -2.69 12.21 -1.97
N TRP A 153 -3.67 11.67 -2.69
CA TRP A 153 -3.66 10.27 -3.10
C TRP A 153 -4.29 10.10 -4.47
N SER A 154 -3.91 9.05 -5.19
CA SER A 154 -4.57 8.72 -6.45
C SER A 154 -6.02 8.29 -6.21
N ALA A 155 -6.94 8.89 -6.96
CA ALA A 155 -8.35 8.46 -6.99
C ALA A 155 -8.58 7.32 -7.98
N LEU A 156 -7.56 6.93 -8.74
CA LEU A 156 -7.61 5.75 -9.59
C LEU A 156 -7.16 4.54 -8.80
N ASP A 157 -7.90 3.48 -8.95
CA ASP A 157 -7.50 2.15 -8.57
C ASP A 157 -7.91 1.22 -9.72
N VAL A 158 -7.11 0.21 -10.00
CA VAL A 158 -7.35 -0.71 -11.09
C VAL A 158 -7.33 -2.15 -10.57
N ASP A 159 -8.08 -3.01 -11.20
CA ASP A 159 -8.02 -4.45 -10.96
C ASP A 159 -6.76 -5.07 -11.60
N ASP A 160 -6.65 -6.40 -11.49
CA ASP A 160 -5.53 -7.16 -12.03
C ASP A 160 -5.41 -7.06 -13.57
N ASP A 161 -6.49 -6.71 -14.27
CA ASP A 161 -6.52 -6.52 -15.71
C ASP A 161 -6.27 -5.05 -16.13
N GLY A 162 -6.06 -4.17 -15.14
CA GLY A 162 -5.82 -2.74 -15.37
C GLY A 162 -7.10 -1.93 -15.60
N ALA A 163 -8.28 -2.52 -15.39
CA ALA A 163 -9.55 -1.82 -15.44
C ALA A 163 -9.80 -1.04 -14.13
N PRO A 164 -10.39 0.16 -14.19
CA PRO A 164 -10.68 0.95 -13.00
C PRO A 164 -11.64 0.21 -12.05
N LEU A 165 -11.22 0.01 -10.80
CA LEU A 165 -12.06 -0.60 -9.77
C LEU A 165 -13.25 0.28 -9.35
N TYR A 166 -13.14 1.58 -9.56
CA TYR A 166 -14.16 2.56 -9.17
C TYR A 166 -14.51 3.44 -10.35
N GLY A 167 -15.74 3.25 -10.80
CA GLY A 167 -16.30 3.78 -12.02
C GLY A 167 -16.09 5.26 -12.26
N ASP A 168 -15.24 5.52 -13.17
CA ASP A 168 -15.36 6.59 -14.12
C ASP A 168 -14.57 6.15 -15.38
N GLU A 169 -15.16 5.29 -16.19
CA GLU A 169 -14.62 4.95 -17.52
C GLU A 169 -14.34 6.22 -18.35
N ASP A 170 -15.13 7.27 -18.12
CA ASP A 170 -14.92 8.58 -18.72
C ASP A 170 -13.60 9.24 -18.28
N ALA A 171 -13.11 8.93 -17.11
CA ALA A 171 -11.91 9.56 -16.58
C ALA A 171 -10.62 9.10 -17.25
N LEU A 172 -10.54 7.84 -17.64
CA LEU A 172 -9.42 7.31 -18.44
C LEU A 172 -9.55 7.74 -19.90
N ASN A 173 -10.77 7.83 -20.42
CA ASN A 173 -11.03 8.17 -21.80
C ASN A 173 -10.93 9.67 -22.12
N HIS A 174 -11.10 10.54 -21.12
CA HIS A 174 -11.02 12.01 -21.29
C HIS A 174 -9.71 12.63 -20.79
N SER A 175 -8.71 11.84 -20.42
CA SER A 175 -7.36 12.35 -20.24
C SER A 175 -6.86 12.86 -21.60
N PRO A 176 -6.27 14.09 -21.70
CA PRO A 176 -5.59 14.54 -22.93
C PRO A 176 -4.43 13.61 -23.33
N LEU A 177 -4.01 12.75 -22.42
CA LEU A 177 -3.10 11.64 -22.61
C LEU A 177 -3.87 10.34 -22.87
N GLY A 178 -5.10 10.39 -23.33
CA GLY A 178 -6.12 9.35 -23.54
C GLY A 178 -5.69 7.98 -24.09
N ARG A 179 -4.42 7.74 -24.08
CA ARG A 179 -3.75 6.45 -24.20
C ARG A 179 -2.61 6.53 -23.20
N ALA A 180 -2.96 6.31 -21.92
CA ALA A 180 -1.97 6.08 -20.89
C ALA A 180 -0.89 5.15 -21.45
N HIS A 181 0.36 5.52 -21.24
CA HIS A 181 1.45 4.60 -21.50
C HIS A 181 1.11 3.31 -20.75
N ALA A 182 1.32 2.18 -21.37
CA ALA A 182 1.14 0.90 -20.69
C ALA A 182 1.87 0.95 -19.36
N SER A 183 1.22 0.52 -18.26
CA SER A 183 1.91 0.34 -17.00
C SER A 183 3.06 -0.64 -17.23
N ALA A 184 4.21 -0.37 -16.63
CA ALA A 184 5.22 -1.39 -16.53
C ALA A 184 4.81 -2.33 -15.40
N GLU A 185 4.42 -3.55 -15.75
CA GLU A 185 4.17 -4.61 -14.78
C GLU A 185 5.50 -5.30 -14.47
N ILE A 186 5.84 -5.33 -13.20
CA ILE A 186 7.05 -5.98 -12.69
C ILE A 186 6.63 -6.95 -11.61
N GLU A 187 7.04 -8.20 -11.73
CA GLU A 187 6.93 -9.17 -10.65
C GLU A 187 8.34 -9.50 -10.15
N LEU A 188 8.56 -9.26 -8.86
CA LEU A 188 9.80 -9.60 -8.17
C LEU A 188 9.58 -10.90 -7.40
N PHE A 189 10.57 -11.78 -7.45
CA PHE A 189 10.60 -13.03 -6.72
C PHE A 189 11.61 -12.98 -5.55
N GLU A 190 11.60 -14.02 -4.75
CA GLU A 190 12.52 -14.17 -3.61
C GLU A 190 13.98 -13.93 -4.01
N GLY A 191 14.64 -13.00 -3.30
CA GLY A 191 16.02 -12.62 -3.56
C GLY A 191 16.22 -11.51 -4.60
N GLU A 192 15.15 -11.05 -5.28
CA GLU A 192 15.23 -9.96 -6.24
C GLU A 192 14.98 -8.61 -5.60
N THR A 193 15.59 -7.57 -6.20
CA THR A 193 15.50 -6.16 -5.77
C THR A 193 15.15 -5.27 -6.92
#